data_e912249d99a86a569d096a5173ed28e0
#
_entry.id   e912249d99a86a569d096a5173ed28e0
#
_cell.length_a   1.000
_cell.length_b   1.000
_cell.length_c   1.000
_cell.angle_alpha   90.00
_cell.angle_beta   90.00
_cell.angle_gamma   90.00
#
_symmetry.space_group_name_H-M   'P 1'
#
loop_
_entity.id
_entity.type
_entity.pdbx_description
1 polymer ?
#
loop_
_entity_poly.entity_id
_entity_poly.type
_entity_poly.pdbx_seq_one_letter_code
_entity_poly.pdbx_strand_id
1 'polypeptide(L)'
;MLMKQILEAYDILDDGNVTGKKVEEYLRTIQPDANIEVYELKGPKGSTDMLKVRIPGSKGKTNGGNAPTIGLLGRLGGIGARPERIGFVSDGDGALAAVALAAKILDMQNKGDVLEGDVLISTHICPNAPTQPHDPVPFMGSPVEMSQVNREEVSDDLDAILSVDTTKGNRVINTRGFAISPT
;
A
#
# COMPACT_ATOMS: atom_id res chain seq x y z
N MET A 1 13.50 -9.36 -11.28
CA MET A 1 13.05 -10.32 -10.25
C MET A 1 12.35 -9.51 -9.17
N LEU A 2 11.18 -9.93 -8.66
CA LEU A 2 10.40 -9.16 -7.67
C LEU A 2 11.02 -9.17 -6.25
N MET A 3 11.84 -10.17 -5.93
CA MET A 3 12.41 -10.34 -4.58
C MET A 3 13.23 -9.12 -4.12
N LYS A 4 13.97 -8.49 -5.04
CA LYS A 4 14.73 -7.25 -4.71
C LYS A 4 13.79 -6.16 -4.20
N GLN A 5 12.71 -5.88 -4.93
CA GLN A 5 11.76 -4.84 -4.54
C GLN A 5 11.04 -5.16 -3.23
N ILE A 6 10.76 -6.44 -2.96
CA ILE A 6 10.17 -6.87 -1.69
C ILE A 6 11.13 -6.59 -0.53
N LEU A 7 12.40 -6.94 -0.66
CA LEU A 7 13.39 -6.72 0.40
C LEU A 7 13.63 -5.23 0.64
N GLU A 8 13.81 -4.44 -0.42
CA GLU A 8 14.00 -2.99 -0.31
C GLU A 8 12.77 -2.30 0.32
N ALA A 9 11.56 -2.67 -0.10
CA ALA A 9 10.33 -2.14 0.49
C ALA A 9 10.19 -2.56 1.98
N TYR A 10 10.54 -3.80 2.30
CA TYR A 10 10.52 -4.28 3.69
C TYR A 10 11.49 -3.48 4.58
N ASP A 11 12.72 -3.28 4.14
CA ASP A 11 13.75 -2.54 4.90
C ASP A 11 13.29 -1.10 5.20
N ILE A 12 12.62 -0.45 4.22
CA ILE A 12 12.07 0.89 4.41
C ILE A 12 10.89 0.88 5.39
N LEU A 13 9.99 -0.09 5.25
CA LEU A 13 8.79 -0.18 6.07
C LEU A 13 9.06 -0.67 7.51
N ASP A 14 10.17 -1.38 7.74
CA ASP A 14 10.59 -1.81 9.07
C ASP A 14 11.23 -0.68 9.90
N ASP A 15 11.57 0.45 9.27
CA ASP A 15 12.05 1.64 9.98
C ASP A 15 10.94 2.22 10.88
N GLY A 16 11.19 2.26 12.18
CA GLY A 16 10.25 2.84 13.16
C GLY A 16 9.90 4.32 12.94
N ASN A 17 10.62 5.02 12.07
CA ASN A 17 10.37 6.41 11.65
C ASN A 17 9.95 6.50 10.18
N VAL A 18 9.41 5.44 9.62
CA VAL A 18 8.90 5.45 8.25
C VAL A 18 7.78 6.49 8.07
N THR A 19 7.75 7.10 6.90
CA THR A 19 6.71 8.03 6.47
C THR A 19 6.35 7.75 5.02
N GLY A 20 5.18 8.19 4.58
CA GLY A 20 4.83 8.15 3.15
C GLY A 20 5.86 8.86 2.28
N LYS A 21 6.48 9.94 2.80
CA LYS A 21 7.54 10.67 2.10
C LYS A 21 8.81 9.84 1.87
N LYS A 22 9.25 9.06 2.84
CA LYS A 22 10.38 8.13 2.66
C LYS A 22 10.10 7.07 1.59
N VAL A 23 8.86 6.58 1.55
CA VAL A 23 8.45 5.62 0.51
C VAL A 23 8.41 6.29 -0.87
N GLU A 24 7.90 7.52 -0.97
CA GLU A 24 7.94 8.30 -2.21
C GLU A 24 9.39 8.52 -2.69
N GLU A 25 10.30 8.91 -1.81
CA GLU A 25 11.72 9.11 -2.12
C GLU A 25 12.33 7.83 -2.70
N TYR A 26 12.05 6.68 -2.10
CA TYR A 26 12.49 5.40 -2.64
C TYR A 26 11.95 5.14 -4.05
N LEU A 27 10.67 5.30 -4.28
CA LEU A 27 10.06 5.06 -5.60
C LEU A 27 10.63 6.02 -6.66
N ARG A 28 10.92 7.27 -6.28
CA ARG A 28 11.55 8.25 -7.17
C ARG A 28 13.02 7.95 -7.48
N THR A 29 13.71 7.13 -6.68
CA THR A 29 15.05 6.61 -7.08
C THR A 29 14.95 5.68 -8.27
N ILE A 30 13.81 5.02 -8.46
CA ILE A 30 13.53 4.12 -9.60
C ILE A 30 13.07 4.93 -10.80
N GLN A 31 12.09 5.80 -10.61
CA GLN A 31 11.55 6.66 -11.66
C GLN A 31 11.30 8.07 -11.12
N PRO A 32 12.20 9.04 -11.39
CA PRO A 32 12.12 10.39 -10.83
C PRO A 32 10.80 11.12 -11.13
N ASP A 33 10.26 10.95 -12.32
CA ASP A 33 9.05 11.61 -12.80
C ASP A 33 7.77 10.79 -12.56
N ALA A 34 7.83 9.75 -11.71
CA ALA A 34 6.66 8.94 -11.38
C ALA A 34 5.52 9.81 -10.79
N ASN A 35 4.30 9.53 -11.22
CA ASN A 35 3.11 10.19 -10.68
C ASN A 35 2.77 9.58 -9.32
N ILE A 36 3.28 10.22 -8.27
CA ILE A 36 3.15 9.79 -6.87
C ILE A 36 2.53 10.92 -6.06
N GLU A 37 1.50 10.60 -5.32
CA GLU A 37 0.83 11.48 -4.37
C GLU A 37 1.01 10.93 -2.95
N VAL A 38 1.47 11.78 -2.04
CA VAL A 38 1.57 11.48 -0.61
C VAL A 38 0.93 12.62 0.18
N TYR A 39 -0.01 12.28 1.05
CA TYR A 39 -0.67 13.25 1.92
C TYR A 39 -1.13 12.62 3.23
N GLU A 40 -1.22 13.43 4.27
CA GLU A 40 -1.69 13.01 5.58
C GLU A 40 -3.22 12.91 5.59
N LEU A 41 -3.75 11.77 6.01
CA LEU A 41 -5.17 11.58 6.32
C LEU A 41 -5.35 11.56 7.83
N LYS A 42 -6.16 12.51 8.35
CA LYS A 42 -6.42 12.66 9.78
C LYS A 42 -7.72 12.00 10.18
N GLY A 43 -7.69 11.33 11.31
CA GLY A 43 -8.84 10.69 11.92
C GLY A 43 -8.95 10.97 13.42
N PRO A 44 -9.96 10.43 14.07
CA PRO A 44 -10.24 10.70 15.48
C PRO A 44 -9.18 10.15 16.44
N LYS A 45 -8.37 9.18 16.00
CA LYS A 45 -7.38 8.48 16.84
C LYS A 45 -5.93 8.72 16.39
N GLY A 46 -5.72 9.63 15.45
CA GLY A 46 -4.39 9.94 14.90
C GLY A 46 -4.44 10.20 13.40
N SER A 47 -3.33 9.93 12.72
CA SER A 47 -3.22 10.12 11.28
C SER A 47 -2.44 8.99 10.63
N THR A 48 -2.55 8.91 9.31
CA THR A 48 -1.78 8.01 8.45
C THR A 48 -1.39 8.73 7.18
N ASP A 49 -0.27 8.35 6.56
CA ASP A 49 0.11 8.88 5.26
C ASP A 49 -0.52 8.03 4.16
N MET A 50 -1.38 8.63 3.34
CA MET A 50 -1.84 8.00 2.09
C MET A 50 -0.75 8.07 1.04
N LEU A 51 -0.58 6.98 0.30
CA LEU A 51 0.31 6.88 -0.84
C LEU A 51 -0.49 6.39 -2.05
N LYS A 52 -0.46 7.16 -3.14
CA LYS A 52 -1.02 6.77 -4.44
C LYS A 52 0.05 6.85 -5.51
N VAL A 53 0.12 5.82 -6.34
CA VAL A 53 1.05 5.77 -7.48
C VAL A 53 0.27 5.42 -8.73
N ARG A 54 0.16 6.37 -9.66
CA ARG A 54 -0.48 6.13 -10.97
C ARG A 54 0.59 5.84 -12.01
N ILE A 55 0.51 4.69 -12.62
CA ILE A 55 1.45 4.22 -13.63
C ILE A 55 0.72 4.13 -14.97
N PRO A 56 0.98 5.05 -15.92
CA PRO A 56 0.32 5.07 -17.21
C PRO A 56 0.66 3.84 -18.06
N GLY A 57 -0.36 3.25 -18.66
CA GLY A 57 -0.19 2.21 -19.67
C GLY A 57 0.00 2.79 -21.08
N SER A 58 0.55 1.98 -21.98
CA SER A 58 0.80 2.40 -23.39
C SER A 58 -0.49 2.76 -24.15
N LYS A 59 -1.62 2.18 -23.75
CA LYS A 59 -2.97 2.43 -24.30
C LYS A 59 -3.97 2.82 -23.21
N GLY A 60 -3.47 3.19 -22.03
CA GLY A 60 -4.27 3.54 -20.87
C GLY A 60 -5.02 4.87 -21.01
N LYS A 61 -6.03 5.05 -20.16
CA LYS A 61 -6.87 6.26 -20.13
C LYS A 61 -6.04 7.52 -19.86
N THR A 62 -4.98 7.43 -19.08
CA THR A 62 -4.05 8.53 -18.79
C THR A 62 -3.39 9.07 -20.07
N ASN A 63 -3.14 8.23 -21.05
CA ASN A 63 -2.56 8.59 -22.34
C ASN A 63 -3.62 8.77 -23.46
N GLY A 64 -4.89 8.91 -23.10
CA GLY A 64 -5.99 9.12 -24.04
C GLY A 64 -6.44 7.83 -24.77
N GLY A 65 -5.98 6.67 -24.31
CA GLY A 65 -6.42 5.37 -24.79
C GLY A 65 -7.69 4.88 -24.09
N ASN A 66 -8.04 3.62 -24.31
CA ASN A 66 -9.24 2.99 -23.76
C ASN A 66 -8.96 1.64 -23.06
N ALA A 67 -7.70 1.28 -22.88
CA ALA A 67 -7.35 0.10 -22.12
C ALA A 67 -7.76 0.27 -20.65
N PRO A 68 -8.20 -0.81 -19.98
CA PRO A 68 -8.75 -0.74 -18.64
C PRO A 68 -7.70 -0.31 -17.61
N THR A 69 -8.17 0.34 -16.54
CA THR A 69 -7.37 0.73 -15.38
C THR A 69 -7.59 -0.28 -14.26
N ILE A 70 -6.52 -0.85 -13.73
CA ILE A 70 -6.57 -1.74 -12.57
C ILE A 70 -6.11 -1.00 -11.30
N GLY A 71 -6.91 -1.11 -10.23
CA GLY A 71 -6.53 -0.70 -8.89
C GLY A 71 -5.83 -1.84 -8.14
N LEU A 72 -4.68 -1.56 -7.53
CA LEU A 72 -3.98 -2.47 -6.63
C LEU A 72 -3.95 -1.83 -5.24
N LEU A 73 -4.81 -2.32 -4.34
CA LEU A 73 -4.98 -1.74 -3.02
C LEU A 73 -4.20 -2.57 -1.99
N GLY A 74 -3.21 -1.96 -1.36
CA GLY A 74 -2.54 -2.52 -0.20
C GLY A 74 -3.29 -2.13 1.06
N ARG A 75 -4.24 -2.97 1.47
CA ARG A 75 -5.04 -2.73 2.67
C ARG A 75 -4.23 -2.99 3.91
N LEU A 76 -4.52 -2.18 4.95
CA LEU A 76 -3.82 -2.23 6.22
C LEU A 76 -2.34 -1.84 6.08
N GLY A 77 -2.09 -0.57 6.21
CA GLY A 77 -0.74 0.02 6.26
C GLY A 77 -0.24 0.21 7.68
N GLY A 78 -0.69 -0.60 8.61
CA GLY A 78 -0.19 -0.61 9.99
C GLY A 78 1.23 -1.15 10.03
N ILE A 79 2.21 -0.26 9.99
CA ILE A 79 3.63 -0.59 9.96
C ILE A 79 4.21 -0.70 11.37
N GLY A 80 3.58 -0.07 12.36
CA GLY A 80 3.98 -0.13 13.76
C GLY A 80 2.77 0.01 14.67
N ALA A 81 2.86 -0.57 15.85
CA ALA A 81 1.82 -0.57 16.89
C ALA A 81 2.43 -0.12 18.22
N ARG A 82 2.70 1.18 18.34
CA ARG A 82 3.36 1.73 19.53
C ARG A 82 2.43 1.85 20.72
N PRO A 83 2.93 1.59 21.93
CA PRO A 83 4.33 1.29 22.28
C PRO A 83 4.71 -0.20 22.16
N GLU A 84 3.77 -1.11 21.87
CA GLU A 84 3.96 -2.57 21.94
C GLU A 84 4.93 -3.08 20.89
N ARG A 85 4.92 -2.47 19.71
CA ARG A 85 5.81 -2.84 18.61
C ARG A 85 6.29 -1.62 17.82
N ILE A 86 7.60 -1.56 17.59
CA ILE A 86 8.26 -0.61 16.69
C ILE A 86 8.80 -1.41 15.50
N GLY A 87 8.60 -0.90 14.30
CA GLY A 87 8.94 -1.61 13.06
C GLY A 87 7.79 -2.45 12.53
N PHE A 88 8.07 -3.25 11.50
CA PHE A 88 7.07 -3.97 10.72
C PHE A 88 6.24 -4.94 11.56
N VAL A 89 4.93 -4.88 11.41
CA VAL A 89 3.94 -5.74 12.08
C VAL A 89 3.04 -6.45 11.09
N SER A 90 2.17 -7.35 11.59
CA SER A 90 1.33 -8.23 10.76
C SER A 90 0.43 -7.50 9.76
N ASP A 91 0.00 -6.28 10.09
CA ASP A 91 -0.89 -5.50 9.23
C ASP A 91 -0.12 -4.65 8.19
N GLY A 92 1.20 -4.82 8.09
CA GLY A 92 2.03 -4.15 7.09
C GLY A 92 2.11 -4.86 5.74
N ASP A 93 1.63 -6.10 5.63
CA ASP A 93 1.79 -6.91 4.42
C ASP A 93 1.12 -6.30 3.19
N GLY A 94 -0.03 -5.62 3.35
CA GLY A 94 -0.70 -4.90 2.28
C GLY A 94 0.14 -3.74 1.74
N ALA A 95 0.68 -2.91 2.64
CA ALA A 95 1.59 -1.83 2.25
C ALA A 95 2.86 -2.37 1.59
N LEU A 96 3.44 -3.44 2.13
CA LEU A 96 4.61 -4.11 1.52
C LEU A 96 4.33 -4.56 0.09
N ALA A 97 3.19 -5.22 -0.14
CA ALA A 97 2.80 -5.67 -1.47
C ALA A 97 2.61 -4.48 -2.43
N ALA A 98 1.91 -3.43 -1.99
CA ALA A 98 1.66 -2.23 -2.80
C ALA A 98 2.97 -1.52 -3.20
N VAL A 99 3.86 -1.28 -2.23
CA VAL A 99 5.14 -0.60 -2.49
C VAL A 99 6.06 -1.44 -3.38
N ALA A 100 6.16 -2.74 -3.13
CA ALA A 100 6.97 -3.64 -3.94
C ALA A 100 6.45 -3.75 -5.39
N LEU A 101 5.13 -3.78 -5.58
CA LEU A 101 4.50 -3.79 -6.91
C LEU A 101 4.70 -2.46 -7.64
N ALA A 102 4.54 -1.32 -6.95
CA ALA A 102 4.83 -0.01 -7.52
C ALA A 102 6.29 0.06 -8.01
N ALA A 103 7.24 -0.29 -7.15
CA ALA A 103 8.65 -0.33 -7.48
C ALA A 103 8.95 -1.25 -8.69
N LYS A 104 8.28 -2.43 -8.73
CA LYS A 104 8.46 -3.39 -9.82
C LYS A 104 7.93 -2.87 -11.15
N ILE A 105 6.72 -2.30 -11.17
CA ILE A 105 6.09 -1.84 -12.42
C ILE A 105 6.83 -0.60 -12.94
N LEU A 106 7.25 0.32 -12.08
CA LEU A 106 8.10 1.45 -12.45
C LEU A 106 9.44 1.00 -13.05
N ASP A 107 10.11 0.00 -12.46
CA ASP A 107 11.34 -0.59 -13.00
C ASP A 107 11.11 -1.27 -14.37
N MET A 108 9.96 -1.90 -14.58
CA MET A 108 9.56 -2.45 -15.88
C MET A 108 9.41 -1.37 -16.94
N GLN A 109 8.70 -0.28 -16.62
CA GLN A 109 8.56 0.86 -17.56
C GLN A 109 9.91 1.43 -17.98
N ASN A 110 10.84 1.62 -17.04
CA ASN A 110 12.18 2.11 -17.32
C ASN A 110 12.98 1.18 -18.27
N LYS A 111 12.60 -0.09 -18.32
CA LYS A 111 13.21 -1.09 -19.22
C LYS A 111 12.44 -1.27 -20.53
N GLY A 112 11.41 -0.47 -20.76
CA GLY A 112 10.59 -0.53 -21.96
C GLY A 112 9.48 -1.60 -21.91
N ASP A 113 9.29 -2.28 -20.78
CA ASP A 113 8.21 -3.24 -20.59
C ASP A 113 7.00 -2.52 -19.97
N VAL A 114 6.14 -1.99 -20.84
CA VAL A 114 5.01 -1.13 -20.47
C VAL A 114 3.70 -1.91 -20.61
N LEU A 115 2.89 -1.91 -19.56
CA LEU A 115 1.54 -2.49 -19.58
C LEU A 115 0.64 -1.75 -20.56
N GLU A 116 -0.40 -2.40 -21.10
CA GLU A 116 -1.35 -1.73 -21.98
C GLU A 116 -2.27 -0.76 -21.24
N GLY A 117 -2.84 -1.21 -20.12
CA GLY A 117 -3.73 -0.41 -19.28
C GLY A 117 -2.99 0.34 -18.16
N ASP A 118 -3.68 1.30 -17.56
CA ASP A 118 -3.16 2.04 -16.42
C ASP A 118 -3.20 1.17 -15.17
N VAL A 119 -2.29 1.44 -14.23
CA VAL A 119 -2.31 0.87 -12.89
C VAL A 119 -2.36 1.99 -11.85
N LEU A 120 -3.34 1.94 -10.96
CA LEU A 120 -3.38 2.77 -9.76
C LEU A 120 -3.05 1.91 -8.54
N ILE A 121 -1.98 2.24 -7.84
CA ILE A 121 -1.59 1.57 -6.61
C ILE A 121 -1.87 2.50 -5.46
N SER A 122 -2.61 2.02 -4.46
CA SER A 122 -2.94 2.78 -3.25
C SER A 122 -2.64 1.98 -2.00
N THR A 123 -2.07 2.65 -1.02
CA THR A 123 -1.88 2.11 0.34
C THR A 123 -1.77 3.26 1.33
N HIS A 124 -1.67 2.95 2.61
CA HIS A 124 -1.33 3.95 3.60
C HIS A 124 -0.18 3.47 4.50
N ILE A 125 0.57 4.40 5.06
CA ILE A 125 1.76 4.17 5.88
C ILE A 125 1.47 4.71 7.27
N CYS A 126 1.34 3.82 8.24
CA CYS A 126 1.00 4.17 9.63
C CYS A 126 1.98 3.52 10.62
N PRO A 127 3.09 4.19 10.98
CA PRO A 127 4.05 3.66 11.95
C PRO A 127 3.57 3.74 13.41
N ASN A 128 2.46 4.43 13.66
CA ASN A 128 1.93 4.71 15.00
C ASN A 128 0.46 4.27 15.11
N ALA A 129 0.14 3.06 14.63
CA ALA A 129 -1.21 2.54 14.77
C ALA A 129 -1.59 2.44 16.26
N PRO A 130 -2.80 2.88 16.66
CA PRO A 130 -3.25 2.77 18.04
C PRO A 130 -3.48 1.31 18.40
N THR A 131 -3.16 0.95 19.66
CA THR A 131 -3.42 -0.39 20.18
C THR A 131 -4.55 -0.37 21.18
N GLN A 132 -5.23 -1.50 21.32
CA GLN A 132 -6.28 -1.73 22.30
C GLN A 132 -6.02 -3.03 23.05
N PRO A 133 -6.30 -3.09 24.36
CA PRO A 133 -6.20 -4.34 25.12
C PRO A 133 -7.08 -5.42 24.47
N HIS A 134 -6.50 -6.57 24.22
CA HIS A 134 -7.14 -7.74 23.65
C HIS A 134 -6.37 -9.00 24.04
N ASP A 135 -7.07 -10.08 24.39
CA ASP A 135 -6.48 -11.37 24.72
C ASP A 135 -6.46 -12.27 23.45
N PRO A 136 -5.38 -12.97 23.11
CA PRO A 136 -4.11 -13.13 23.84
C PRO A 136 -3.04 -12.08 23.53
N VAL A 137 -3.28 -11.15 22.61
CA VAL A 137 -2.34 -10.10 22.22
C VAL A 137 -3.09 -8.79 21.98
N PRO A 138 -2.47 -7.62 22.19
CA PRO A 138 -3.09 -6.34 21.88
C PRO A 138 -3.59 -6.28 20.44
N PHE A 139 -4.77 -5.72 20.24
CA PHE A 139 -5.35 -5.51 18.93
C PHE A 139 -4.88 -4.17 18.35
N MET A 140 -4.41 -4.20 17.11
CA MET A 140 -4.04 -2.99 16.38
C MET A 140 -5.27 -2.38 15.71
N GLY A 141 -5.55 -1.11 16.02
CA GLY A 141 -6.63 -0.35 15.42
C GLY A 141 -6.16 0.54 14.28
N SER A 142 -7.11 1.19 13.61
CA SER A 142 -6.81 2.24 12.63
C SER A 142 -6.91 3.61 13.29
N PRO A 143 -6.00 4.56 12.98
CA PRO A 143 -6.12 5.95 13.43
C PRO A 143 -7.24 6.69 12.72
N VAL A 144 -7.65 6.22 11.55
CA VAL A 144 -8.67 6.82 10.68
C VAL A 144 -9.82 5.84 10.44
N GLU A 145 -10.99 6.36 10.11
CA GLU A 145 -12.14 5.52 9.76
C GLU A 145 -11.92 4.81 8.42
N MET A 146 -12.28 3.51 8.34
CA MET A 146 -12.13 2.73 7.11
C MET A 146 -12.90 3.33 5.92
N SER A 147 -14.03 3.98 6.19
CA SER A 147 -14.80 4.69 5.17
C SER A 147 -14.05 5.87 4.56
N GLN A 148 -13.16 6.52 5.33
CA GLN A 148 -12.28 7.57 4.81
C GLN A 148 -11.19 6.96 3.92
N VAL A 149 -10.53 5.89 4.39
CA VAL A 149 -9.51 5.18 3.60
C VAL A 149 -10.10 4.67 2.29
N ASN A 150 -11.28 4.04 2.33
CA ASN A 150 -11.94 3.52 1.13
C ASN A 150 -12.20 4.61 0.08
N ARG A 151 -12.65 5.80 0.49
CA ARG A 151 -12.87 6.93 -0.43
C ARG A 151 -11.58 7.44 -1.06
N GLU A 152 -10.47 7.30 -0.35
CA GLU A 152 -9.16 7.73 -0.86
C GLU A 152 -8.53 6.68 -1.78
N GLU A 153 -8.71 5.40 -1.49
CA GLU A 153 -8.09 4.30 -2.25
C GLU A 153 -8.74 4.04 -3.61
N VAL A 154 -10.04 4.31 -3.73
CA VAL A 154 -10.82 4.00 -4.93
C VAL A 154 -11.08 5.28 -5.73
N SER A 155 -10.95 5.18 -7.05
CA SER A 155 -11.35 6.24 -7.97
C SER A 155 -12.30 5.69 -9.04
N ASP A 156 -13.17 6.56 -9.57
CA ASP A 156 -14.25 6.18 -10.49
C ASP A 156 -13.75 5.66 -11.85
N ASP A 157 -12.47 5.83 -12.16
CA ASP A 157 -11.87 5.39 -13.42
C ASP A 157 -11.31 3.96 -13.37
N LEU A 158 -11.40 3.29 -12.22
CA LEU A 158 -10.97 1.90 -12.07
C LEU A 158 -12.00 0.94 -12.70
N ASP A 159 -11.52 0.04 -13.56
CA ASP A 159 -12.34 -1.00 -14.17
C ASP A 159 -12.31 -2.31 -13.35
N ALA A 160 -11.27 -2.52 -12.55
CA ALA A 160 -11.14 -3.65 -11.65
C ALA A 160 -10.23 -3.30 -10.47
N ILE A 161 -10.44 -3.97 -9.34
CA ILE A 161 -9.65 -3.78 -8.12
C ILE A 161 -9.13 -5.13 -7.62
N LEU A 162 -7.83 -5.19 -7.32
CA LEU A 162 -7.21 -6.23 -6.52
C LEU A 162 -6.85 -5.66 -5.16
N SER A 163 -7.41 -6.23 -4.10
CA SER A 163 -7.10 -5.84 -2.73
C SER A 163 -6.21 -6.88 -2.07
N VAL A 164 -5.08 -6.45 -1.54
CA VAL A 164 -4.19 -7.27 -0.70
C VAL A 164 -4.46 -6.88 0.74
N ASP A 165 -5.08 -7.79 1.47
CA ASP A 165 -5.44 -7.64 2.87
C ASP A 165 -5.10 -8.95 3.59
N THR A 166 -4.05 -8.93 4.39
CA THR A 166 -3.51 -10.14 4.99
C THR A 166 -3.46 -10.03 6.51
N THR A 167 -3.86 -11.11 7.16
CA THR A 167 -3.71 -11.27 8.61
C THR A 167 -2.79 -12.45 8.89
N LYS A 168 -1.72 -12.21 9.62
CA LYS A 168 -0.81 -13.29 10.04
C LYS A 168 -1.48 -14.15 11.11
N GLY A 169 -1.47 -15.45 10.88
CA GLY A 169 -1.93 -16.42 11.85
C GLY A 169 -1.01 -16.49 13.08
N ASN A 170 -1.58 -16.88 14.20
CA ASN A 170 -0.89 -17.23 15.43
C ASN A 170 -1.39 -18.60 15.93
N ARG A 171 -1.05 -18.99 17.16
CA ARG A 171 -1.49 -20.28 17.72
C ARG A 171 -3.00 -20.37 17.94
N VAL A 172 -3.68 -19.25 18.05
CA VAL A 172 -5.13 -19.16 18.31
C VAL A 172 -5.89 -18.89 17.01
N ILE A 173 -5.42 -17.90 16.24
CA ILE A 173 -6.01 -17.51 14.95
C ILE A 173 -5.04 -17.95 13.85
N ASN A 174 -5.39 -18.98 13.12
CA ASN A 174 -4.57 -19.57 12.06
C ASN A 174 -5.36 -19.62 10.75
N THR A 175 -5.76 -18.45 10.27
CA THR A 175 -6.43 -18.30 8.98
C THR A 175 -5.42 -17.83 7.94
N ARG A 176 -5.42 -18.47 6.77
CA ARG A 176 -4.59 -18.11 5.63
C ARG A 176 -5.48 -17.88 4.43
N GLY A 177 -5.12 -16.91 3.61
CA GLY A 177 -5.84 -16.70 2.37
C GLY A 177 -5.57 -15.34 1.76
N PHE A 178 -6.17 -15.16 0.61
CA PHE A 178 -6.28 -13.88 -0.09
C PHE A 178 -7.69 -13.75 -0.63
N ALA A 179 -8.15 -12.54 -0.80
CA ALA A 179 -9.44 -12.27 -1.42
C ALA A 179 -9.25 -11.44 -2.69
N ILE A 180 -9.91 -11.85 -3.76
CA ILE A 180 -10.09 -11.07 -4.98
C ILE A 180 -11.58 -10.79 -5.08
N SER A 181 -11.96 -9.53 -4.99
CA SER A 181 -13.36 -9.12 -5.11
C SER A 181 -13.55 -8.34 -6.42
N PRO A 182 -14.52 -8.72 -7.25
CA PRO A 182 -14.94 -7.86 -8.34
C PRO A 182 -15.59 -6.58 -7.77
N THR A 183 -15.44 -5.49 -8.46
CA THR A 183 -16.11 -4.22 -8.17
C THR A 183 -17.52 -4.21 -8.67
#